data_035ffeaad047547b0733f670ad39b132
#
_entry.id   035ffeaad047547b0733f670ad39b132
#
_cell.length_a   1.000
_cell.length_b   1.000
_cell.length_c   1.000
_cell.angle_alpha   90.00
_cell.angle_beta   90.00
_cell.angle_gamma   90.00
#
_symmetry.space_group_name_H-M   'P 1'
#
loop_
_entity.id
_entity.type
_entity.pdbx_description
1 polymer ?
#
loop_
_entity_poly.entity_id
_entity_poly.type
_entity_poly.pdbx_seq_one_letter_code
_entity_poly.pdbx_strand_id
1 'polypeptide(L)'
;MFKRFRRLRINPALREMVRETSLSVNDFIYPLFVVEGKGVKNEIASMPGVYQMSIDEILKECEEIVNLGIKSIILFGIPSLKDSVGSDALSNDGIIATALRAIKDKFPNLVVITDLCFCEYTDHGHCGIIDHEHNTIDNDATLEISAKQALVHAQNGADMIAPSGMMDGIIATLREALDSNGFENLPVMAYSTKFASAYYGPFRDVAQSAPSFGDRKSYQMDSANRLEAINESLQDEAQGADILMVKPALAYLDIVRELRNLTLLPLCVYNVSGEYALLKAGAKAGIIDYDRVMMETLIGFKRAGANLIITYHAKEAAKILRG
;
A
#
# COMPACT_ATOMS: atom_id res chain seq x y z
N MET A 1 -7.71 -46.43 -17.51
CA MET A 1 -6.32 -45.93 -17.25
C MET A 1 -6.43 -44.60 -16.53
N PHE A 2 -5.68 -44.35 -15.45
CA PHE A 2 -5.71 -43.06 -14.73
C PHE A 2 -4.40 -42.32 -14.87
N LYS A 3 -4.47 -40.96 -14.78
CA LYS A 3 -3.31 -40.08 -14.86
C LYS A 3 -2.57 -40.01 -13.50
N ARG A 4 -1.26 -40.19 -13.48
CA ARG A 4 -0.43 -40.18 -12.26
C ARG A 4 0.25 -38.82 -12.10
N PHE A 5 -0.40 -37.89 -11.42
CA PHE A 5 0.14 -36.54 -11.16
C PHE A 5 1.38 -36.53 -10.23
N ARG A 6 1.58 -37.60 -9.39
CA ARG A 6 2.75 -37.71 -8.49
C ARG A 6 4.07 -37.77 -9.23
N ARG A 7 4.11 -38.12 -10.53
CA ARG A 7 5.34 -38.23 -11.30
C ARG A 7 6.19 -36.98 -11.28
N LEU A 8 5.56 -35.78 -11.35
CA LEU A 8 6.25 -34.48 -11.31
C LEU A 8 6.53 -33.98 -9.89
N ARG A 9 6.06 -34.70 -8.85
CA ARG A 9 6.25 -34.29 -7.44
C ARG A 9 7.28 -35.10 -6.67
N ILE A 10 7.74 -36.21 -7.25
CA ILE A 10 8.57 -37.20 -6.54
C ILE A 10 9.98 -36.69 -6.19
N ASN A 11 10.51 -35.76 -6.98
CA ASN A 11 11.86 -35.23 -6.85
C ASN A 11 11.81 -33.71 -6.64
N PRO A 12 12.59 -33.13 -5.68
CA PRO A 12 12.65 -31.67 -5.46
C PRO A 12 12.98 -30.88 -6.73
N ALA A 13 14.01 -31.29 -7.48
CA ALA A 13 14.41 -30.59 -8.71
C ALA A 13 13.28 -30.60 -9.77
N LEU A 14 12.55 -31.71 -9.91
CA LEU A 14 11.40 -31.75 -10.81
C LEU A 14 10.30 -30.76 -10.35
N ARG A 15 10.05 -30.66 -9.05
CA ARG A 15 9.08 -29.68 -8.53
C ARG A 15 9.49 -28.25 -8.83
N GLU A 16 10.79 -27.93 -8.73
CA GLU A 16 11.32 -26.60 -9.07
C GLU A 16 11.21 -26.33 -10.57
N MET A 17 11.57 -27.29 -11.42
CA MET A 17 11.51 -27.16 -12.89
C MET A 17 10.07 -26.88 -13.42
N VAL A 18 9.04 -27.44 -12.79
CA VAL A 18 7.66 -27.29 -13.23
C VAL A 18 6.88 -26.24 -12.43
N ARG A 19 7.57 -25.44 -11.62
CA ARG A 19 6.95 -24.39 -10.82
C ARG A 19 6.41 -23.29 -11.73
N GLU A 20 5.12 -23.01 -11.63
CA GLU A 20 4.42 -22.03 -12.47
C GLU A 20 4.52 -20.60 -11.92
N THR A 21 4.74 -20.46 -10.60
CA THR A 21 4.76 -19.16 -9.91
C THR A 21 6.09 -18.98 -9.20
N SER A 22 6.71 -17.84 -9.43
CA SER A 22 7.93 -17.41 -8.74
C SER A 22 7.68 -16.14 -7.92
N LEU A 23 8.47 -15.97 -6.88
CA LEU A 23 8.51 -14.77 -6.04
C LEU A 23 9.93 -14.20 -6.11
N SER A 24 10.03 -12.89 -6.27
CA SER A 24 11.28 -12.15 -6.35
C SER A 24 11.27 -10.97 -5.39
N VAL A 25 12.44 -10.53 -4.95
CA VAL A 25 12.57 -9.29 -4.17
C VAL A 25 12.09 -8.06 -4.93
N ASN A 26 12.06 -8.10 -6.27
CA ASN A 26 11.54 -7.05 -7.11
C ASN A 26 10.01 -6.93 -7.06
N ASP A 27 9.32 -7.93 -6.52
CA ASP A 27 7.86 -7.92 -6.39
C ASP A 27 7.41 -7.11 -5.16
N PHE A 28 8.32 -6.76 -4.24
CA PHE A 28 8.00 -6.18 -2.96
C PHE A 28 8.04 -4.66 -2.96
N ILE A 29 7.04 -4.06 -2.32
CA ILE A 29 6.99 -2.65 -1.91
C ILE A 29 6.95 -2.65 -0.38
N TYR A 30 7.92 -1.99 0.28
CA TYR A 30 8.01 -1.98 1.74
C TYR A 30 7.36 -0.71 2.33
N PRO A 31 6.34 -0.83 3.20
CA PRO A 31 5.68 0.31 3.82
C PRO A 31 6.50 0.91 4.96
N LEU A 32 6.61 2.24 4.98
CA LEU A 32 7.30 3.01 6.02
C LEU A 32 6.42 4.13 6.58
N PHE A 33 6.49 4.33 7.89
CA PHE A 33 5.76 5.37 8.61
C PHE A 33 6.73 6.47 9.05
N VAL A 34 6.52 7.66 8.52
CA VAL A 34 7.37 8.83 8.78
C VAL A 34 6.74 9.67 9.86
N VAL A 35 7.49 9.99 10.92
CA VAL A 35 7.11 10.92 11.99
C VAL A 35 8.13 12.03 12.10
N GLU A 36 7.75 13.13 12.74
CA GLU A 36 8.66 14.23 13.04
C GLU A 36 9.67 13.86 14.14
N GLY A 37 10.74 14.65 14.23
CA GLY A 37 11.76 14.52 15.26
C GLY A 37 13.11 14.07 14.72
N LYS A 38 13.98 13.64 15.63
CA LYS A 38 15.33 13.13 15.32
C LYS A 38 15.64 11.93 16.24
N GLY A 39 16.14 10.85 15.64
CA GLY A 39 16.44 9.60 16.35
C GLY A 39 15.19 8.87 16.85
N VAL A 40 14.02 9.18 16.30
CA VAL A 40 12.76 8.53 16.69
C VAL A 40 12.63 7.21 15.94
N LYS A 41 12.52 6.12 16.70
CA LYS A 41 12.22 4.77 16.19
C LYS A 41 11.33 4.05 17.19
N ASN A 42 10.02 4.27 17.08
CA ASN A 42 9.00 3.73 17.98
C ASN A 42 8.39 2.46 17.41
N GLU A 43 8.61 1.32 18.06
CA GLU A 43 7.99 0.06 17.63
C GLU A 43 6.47 0.08 17.86
N ILE A 44 5.75 -0.47 16.87
CA ILE A 44 4.30 -0.55 16.90
C ILE A 44 3.90 -1.84 17.59
N ALA A 45 3.30 -1.72 18.80
CA ALA A 45 2.98 -2.86 19.66
C ALA A 45 2.11 -3.94 18.95
N SER A 46 1.17 -3.51 18.08
CA SER A 46 0.31 -4.41 17.32
C SER A 46 0.97 -5.00 16.07
N MET A 47 2.18 -4.51 15.70
CA MET A 47 2.94 -4.94 14.51
C MET A 47 4.43 -5.13 14.84
N PRO A 48 4.83 -6.20 15.53
CA PRO A 48 6.22 -6.42 15.93
C PRO A 48 7.20 -6.33 14.76
N GLY A 49 8.26 -5.53 14.91
CA GLY A 49 9.28 -5.29 13.88
C GLY A 49 8.92 -4.17 12.88
N VAL A 50 7.79 -3.49 13.06
CA VAL A 50 7.39 -2.29 12.29
C VAL A 50 7.46 -1.07 13.19
N TYR A 51 7.93 0.07 12.66
CA TYR A 51 8.24 1.25 13.46
C TYR A 51 7.67 2.52 12.83
N GLN A 52 7.30 3.48 13.68
CA GLN A 52 7.24 4.89 13.30
C GLN A 52 8.64 5.48 13.41
N MET A 53 9.12 6.15 12.38
CA MET A 53 10.51 6.60 12.31
C MET A 53 10.63 8.04 11.85
N SER A 54 11.54 8.79 12.49
CA SER A 54 11.99 10.09 11.97
C SER A 54 12.82 9.93 10.70
N ILE A 55 12.97 11.00 9.92
CA ILE A 55 13.62 10.94 8.59
C ILE A 55 15.05 10.37 8.68
N ASP A 56 15.82 10.71 9.71
CA ASP A 56 17.17 10.18 9.91
C ASP A 56 17.21 8.66 10.15
N GLU A 57 16.19 8.10 10.82
CA GLU A 57 16.00 6.65 10.99
C GLU A 57 15.45 5.99 9.71
N ILE A 58 14.55 6.66 8.98
CA ILE A 58 14.07 6.23 7.65
C ILE A 58 15.26 6.06 6.69
N LEU A 59 16.22 6.97 6.69
CA LEU A 59 17.39 6.86 5.81
C LEU A 59 18.27 5.64 6.15
N LYS A 60 18.36 5.24 7.41
CA LYS A 60 19.04 3.99 7.81
C LYS A 60 18.25 2.76 7.37
N GLU A 61 16.92 2.80 7.52
CA GLU A 61 16.03 1.73 7.08
C GLU A 61 16.09 1.55 5.55
N CYS A 62 16.12 2.65 4.78
CA CYS A 62 16.30 2.61 3.32
C CYS A 62 17.63 1.98 2.92
N GLU A 63 18.71 2.20 3.67
CA GLU A 63 20.01 1.57 3.43
C GLU A 63 19.91 0.05 3.60
N GLU A 64 19.25 -0.47 4.65
CA GLU A 64 18.99 -1.90 4.83
C GLU A 64 18.13 -2.46 3.69
N ILE A 65 17.07 -1.76 3.30
CA ILE A 65 16.15 -2.15 2.22
C ILE A 65 16.91 -2.29 0.89
N VAL A 66 17.72 -1.30 0.53
CA VAL A 66 18.54 -1.32 -0.70
C VAL A 66 19.56 -2.47 -0.65
N ASN A 67 20.22 -2.68 0.50
CA ASN A 67 21.15 -3.78 0.70
C ASN A 67 20.47 -5.16 0.58
N LEU A 68 19.20 -5.28 0.93
CA LEU A 68 18.39 -6.49 0.71
C LEU A 68 17.89 -6.63 -0.74
N GLY A 69 18.17 -5.67 -1.62
CA GLY A 69 17.80 -5.68 -3.03
C GLY A 69 16.34 -5.30 -3.31
N ILE A 70 15.59 -4.88 -2.30
CA ILE A 70 14.23 -4.35 -2.46
C ILE A 70 14.32 -3.01 -3.21
N LYS A 71 13.46 -2.80 -4.21
CA LYS A 71 13.55 -1.68 -5.15
C LYS A 71 12.60 -0.55 -4.83
N SER A 72 11.59 -0.76 -4.00
CA SER A 72 10.53 0.21 -3.77
C SER A 72 10.03 0.23 -2.33
N ILE A 73 9.64 1.42 -1.91
CA ILE A 73 9.00 1.71 -0.63
C ILE A 73 7.71 2.50 -0.87
N ILE A 74 6.78 2.43 0.09
CA ILE A 74 5.63 3.34 0.14
C ILE A 74 5.65 4.09 1.48
N LEU A 75 5.46 5.41 1.42
CA LEU A 75 5.53 6.29 2.58
C LEU A 75 4.15 6.69 3.09
N PHE A 76 3.98 6.62 4.41
CA PHE A 76 2.83 7.14 5.16
C PHE A 76 3.34 8.21 6.12
N GLY A 77 2.85 9.46 5.98
CA GLY A 77 3.25 10.58 6.82
C GLY A 77 2.34 10.73 8.03
N ILE A 78 2.90 10.90 9.21
CA ILE A 78 2.15 11.11 10.46
C ILE A 78 2.67 12.40 11.09
N PRO A 79 2.09 13.57 10.73
CA PRO A 79 2.51 14.84 11.30
C PRO A 79 2.09 14.96 12.76
N SER A 80 2.82 15.75 13.53
CA SER A 80 2.52 16.03 14.95
C SER A 80 1.30 16.93 15.11
N LEU A 81 1.05 17.82 14.15
CA LEU A 81 -0.12 18.69 14.11
C LEU A 81 -1.07 18.22 13.03
N LYS A 82 -2.32 18.02 13.42
CA LYS A 82 -3.43 17.66 12.53
C LYS A 82 -4.49 18.73 12.61
N ASP A 83 -5.16 19.00 11.49
CA ASP A 83 -6.27 19.94 11.42
C ASP A 83 -7.43 19.40 10.57
N SER A 84 -8.49 20.16 10.43
CA SER A 84 -9.70 19.71 9.74
C SER A 84 -9.55 19.51 8.22
N VAL A 85 -8.48 20.01 7.61
CA VAL A 85 -8.23 19.93 6.16
C VAL A 85 -6.95 19.18 5.80
N GLY A 86 -6.17 18.74 6.81
CA GLY A 86 -4.90 18.04 6.59
C GLY A 86 -3.83 18.93 5.94
N SER A 87 -3.65 20.15 6.41
CA SER A 87 -2.82 21.18 5.77
C SER A 87 -1.34 20.79 5.62
N ASP A 88 -0.78 19.94 6.49
CA ASP A 88 0.59 19.44 6.34
C ASP A 88 0.77 18.68 5.00
N ALA A 89 -0.24 17.90 4.60
CA ALA A 89 -0.23 17.15 3.34
C ALA A 89 -0.16 18.04 2.08
N LEU A 90 -0.55 19.32 2.21
CA LEU A 90 -0.58 20.32 1.14
C LEU A 90 0.64 21.22 1.14
N SER A 91 1.61 21.00 2.04
CA SER A 91 2.78 21.84 2.23
C SER A 91 4.04 21.25 1.60
N ASN A 92 4.83 22.08 0.90
CA ASN A 92 6.17 21.69 0.45
C ASN A 92 7.16 21.50 1.62
N ASP A 93 6.82 21.99 2.81
CA ASP A 93 7.58 21.75 4.05
C ASP A 93 6.94 20.67 4.92
N GLY A 94 5.88 20.04 4.43
CA GLY A 94 5.18 18.94 5.10
C GLY A 94 6.05 17.69 5.23
N ILE A 95 5.60 16.79 6.10
CA ILE A 95 6.39 15.60 6.51
C ILE A 95 6.79 14.71 5.32
N ILE A 96 5.87 14.44 4.37
CA ILE A 96 6.17 13.63 3.18
C ILE A 96 7.06 14.37 2.18
N ALA A 97 6.81 15.65 1.92
CA ALA A 97 7.64 16.45 1.03
C ALA A 97 9.10 16.49 1.51
N THR A 98 9.31 16.66 2.81
CA THR A 98 10.64 16.68 3.43
C THR A 98 11.30 15.29 3.38
N ALA A 99 10.54 14.22 3.66
CA ALA A 99 11.04 12.86 3.58
C ALA A 99 11.44 12.47 2.15
N LEU A 100 10.62 12.80 1.15
CA LEU A 100 10.92 12.57 -0.27
C LEU A 100 12.26 13.18 -0.67
N ARG A 101 12.46 14.48 -0.41
CA ARG A 101 13.74 15.15 -0.75
C ARG A 101 14.92 14.45 -0.10
N ALA A 102 14.83 14.13 1.20
CA ALA A 102 15.92 13.48 1.92
C ALA A 102 16.24 12.07 1.39
N ILE A 103 15.21 11.28 1.06
CA ILE A 103 15.40 9.93 0.53
C ILE A 103 15.95 9.98 -0.89
N LYS A 104 15.40 10.82 -1.77
CA LYS A 104 15.85 10.92 -3.16
C LYS A 104 17.27 11.48 -3.29
N ASP A 105 17.69 12.37 -2.39
CA ASP A 105 19.07 12.86 -2.33
C ASP A 105 20.06 11.73 -2.02
N LYS A 106 19.74 10.85 -1.05
CA LYS A 106 20.64 9.76 -0.64
C LYS A 106 20.49 8.49 -1.48
N PHE A 107 19.28 8.18 -1.96
CA PHE A 107 18.93 6.96 -2.68
C PHE A 107 18.17 7.25 -3.99
N PRO A 108 18.81 7.89 -4.98
CA PRO A 108 18.13 8.34 -6.21
C PRO A 108 17.50 7.21 -7.03
N ASN A 109 17.99 5.97 -6.89
CA ASN A 109 17.49 4.79 -7.61
C ASN A 109 16.44 3.98 -6.83
N LEU A 110 16.13 4.35 -5.59
CA LEU A 110 15.04 3.74 -4.83
C LEU A 110 13.71 4.34 -5.31
N VAL A 111 12.78 3.49 -5.73
CA VAL A 111 11.44 3.92 -6.12
C VAL A 111 10.66 4.29 -4.86
N VAL A 112 10.29 5.55 -4.74
CA VAL A 112 9.54 6.08 -3.59
C VAL A 112 8.11 6.36 -4.02
N ILE A 113 7.20 5.54 -3.52
CA ILE A 113 5.76 5.67 -3.72
C ILE A 113 5.20 6.46 -2.55
N THR A 114 4.28 7.37 -2.79
CA THR A 114 3.58 8.08 -1.72
C THR A 114 2.13 7.64 -1.62
N ASP A 115 1.69 7.28 -0.42
CA ASP A 115 0.25 7.19 -0.13
C ASP A 115 -0.35 8.60 -0.23
N LEU A 116 -1.46 8.73 -0.93
CA LEU A 116 -2.19 9.97 -1.06
C LEU A 116 -3.53 9.83 -0.37
N CYS A 117 -3.63 10.38 0.83
CA CYS A 117 -4.80 10.35 1.69
C CYS A 117 -4.69 11.47 2.73
N PHE A 118 -5.82 11.79 3.36
CA PHE A 118 -5.86 12.80 4.41
C PHE A 118 -6.05 12.23 5.83
N CYS A 119 -6.35 10.93 5.97
CA CYS A 119 -6.69 10.35 7.28
C CYS A 119 -5.56 10.39 8.32
N GLU A 120 -4.31 10.45 7.90
CA GLU A 120 -3.15 10.62 8.77
C GLU A 120 -2.96 12.09 9.20
N TYR A 121 -3.52 13.04 8.45
CA TYR A 121 -3.31 14.49 8.57
C TYR A 121 -4.49 15.22 9.18
N THR A 122 -5.69 14.63 9.13
CA THR A 122 -6.89 15.23 9.69
C THR A 122 -7.08 14.89 11.17
N ASP A 123 -7.59 15.86 11.93
CA ASP A 123 -7.92 15.69 13.35
C ASP A 123 -9.12 14.77 13.59
N HIS A 124 -9.97 14.60 12.57
CA HIS A 124 -11.13 13.71 12.58
C HIS A 124 -10.84 12.30 12.02
N GLY A 125 -9.67 12.06 11.45
CA GLY A 125 -9.23 10.74 10.95
C GLY A 125 -9.98 10.20 9.72
N HIS A 126 -10.80 10.99 9.04
CA HIS A 126 -11.39 10.63 7.76
C HIS A 126 -10.50 11.00 6.58
N CYS A 127 -10.77 10.39 5.40
CA CYS A 127 -9.89 10.45 4.24
C CYS A 127 -10.09 11.70 3.34
N GLY A 128 -10.73 12.75 3.82
CA GLY A 128 -10.98 13.97 3.04
C GLY A 128 -11.78 15.01 3.83
N ILE A 129 -12.37 15.95 3.12
CA ILE A 129 -13.19 17.04 3.65
C ILE A 129 -14.53 16.49 4.15
N ILE A 130 -14.96 16.92 5.34
CA ILE A 130 -16.23 16.46 5.93
C ILE A 130 -17.41 17.19 5.29
N ASP A 131 -18.39 16.42 4.83
CA ASP A 131 -19.76 16.89 4.60
C ASP A 131 -20.53 16.80 5.92
N HIS A 132 -20.70 17.94 6.57
CA HIS A 132 -21.41 18.05 7.85
C HIS A 132 -22.91 17.81 7.74
N GLU A 133 -23.52 18.03 6.55
CA GLU A 133 -24.95 17.83 6.33
C GLU A 133 -25.29 16.33 6.29
N HIS A 134 -24.46 15.55 5.60
CA HIS A 134 -24.69 14.10 5.41
C HIS A 134 -23.83 13.23 6.33
N ASN A 135 -23.00 13.84 7.19
CA ASN A 135 -22.10 13.16 8.12
C ASN A 135 -21.20 12.11 7.42
N THR A 136 -20.60 12.51 6.31
CA THR A 136 -19.71 11.70 5.47
C THR A 136 -18.56 12.57 4.92
N ILE A 137 -17.88 12.11 3.88
CA ILE A 137 -16.87 12.87 3.16
C ILE A 137 -17.50 13.51 1.92
N ASP A 138 -17.20 14.79 1.71
CA ASP A 138 -17.49 15.50 0.47
C ASP A 138 -16.49 15.02 -0.59
N ASN A 139 -16.97 14.25 -1.55
CA ASN A 139 -16.17 13.67 -2.62
C ASN A 139 -15.46 14.76 -3.44
N ASP A 140 -16.21 15.72 -3.95
CA ASP A 140 -15.71 16.69 -4.92
C ASP A 140 -14.74 17.69 -4.27
N ALA A 141 -15.04 18.18 -3.07
CA ALA A 141 -14.11 19.00 -2.30
C ALA A 141 -12.82 18.25 -1.95
N THR A 142 -12.91 16.93 -1.72
CA THR A 142 -11.75 16.09 -1.47
C THR A 142 -10.91 15.87 -2.72
N LEU A 143 -11.51 15.75 -3.89
CA LEU A 143 -10.78 15.69 -5.17
C LEU A 143 -9.91 16.93 -5.38
N GLU A 144 -10.45 18.13 -5.10
CA GLU A 144 -9.69 19.39 -5.25
C GLU A 144 -8.41 19.45 -4.39
N ILE A 145 -8.50 19.02 -3.13
CA ILE A 145 -7.33 19.02 -2.26
C ILE A 145 -6.37 17.86 -2.59
N SER A 146 -6.89 16.73 -3.09
CA SER A 146 -6.09 15.59 -3.54
C SER A 146 -5.21 15.95 -4.75
N ALA A 147 -5.74 16.73 -5.69
CA ALA A 147 -4.95 17.26 -6.81
C ALA A 147 -3.76 18.12 -6.32
N LYS A 148 -3.97 18.96 -5.30
CA LYS A 148 -2.91 19.78 -4.69
C LYS A 148 -1.87 18.92 -3.98
N GLN A 149 -2.30 17.92 -3.21
CA GLN A 149 -1.40 16.97 -2.53
C GLN A 149 -0.54 16.20 -3.55
N ALA A 150 -1.13 15.75 -4.67
CA ALA A 150 -0.40 15.06 -5.73
C ALA A 150 0.71 15.93 -6.32
N LEU A 151 0.44 17.20 -6.57
CA LEU A 151 1.45 18.14 -7.07
C LEU A 151 2.58 18.36 -6.06
N VAL A 152 2.27 18.48 -4.77
CA VAL A 152 3.29 18.57 -3.71
C VAL A 152 4.18 17.32 -3.73
N HIS A 153 3.61 16.11 -3.80
CA HIS A 153 4.39 14.88 -3.86
C HIS A 153 5.27 14.82 -5.13
N ALA A 154 4.71 15.15 -6.30
CA ALA A 154 5.41 15.16 -7.58
C ALA A 154 6.58 16.14 -7.59
N GLN A 155 6.37 17.37 -7.13
CA GLN A 155 7.39 18.43 -7.04
C GLN A 155 8.55 18.08 -6.11
N ASN A 156 8.31 17.23 -5.10
CA ASN A 156 9.30 16.82 -4.12
C ASN A 156 9.96 15.47 -4.42
N GLY A 157 9.67 14.86 -5.60
CA GLY A 157 10.42 13.72 -6.13
C GLY A 157 9.79 12.36 -5.86
N ALA A 158 8.47 12.27 -5.69
CA ALA A 158 7.78 10.97 -5.73
C ALA A 158 7.97 10.31 -7.09
N ASP A 159 8.24 9.01 -7.10
CA ASP A 159 8.34 8.22 -8.33
C ASP A 159 7.00 7.60 -8.74
N MET A 160 6.02 7.59 -7.85
CA MET A 160 4.66 7.09 -8.09
C MET A 160 3.72 7.61 -7.00
N ILE A 161 2.48 7.90 -7.36
CA ILE A 161 1.43 8.31 -6.41
C ILE A 161 0.39 7.21 -6.26
N ALA A 162 -0.04 6.96 -5.03
CA ALA A 162 -1.01 5.90 -4.72
C ALA A 162 -2.18 6.47 -3.90
N PRO A 163 -3.28 6.93 -4.55
CA PRO A 163 -4.43 7.51 -3.87
C PRO A 163 -5.21 6.43 -3.12
N SER A 164 -5.29 6.56 -1.79
CA SER A 164 -5.95 5.58 -0.93
C SER A 164 -7.27 6.05 -0.30
N GLY A 165 -7.72 7.26 -0.64
CA GLY A 165 -8.94 7.87 -0.09
C GLY A 165 -10.24 7.24 -0.58
N MET A 166 -10.25 6.57 -1.72
CA MET A 166 -11.43 5.96 -2.35
C MET A 166 -12.49 7.00 -2.77
N MET A 167 -12.06 8.14 -3.32
CA MET A 167 -12.98 9.13 -3.88
C MET A 167 -13.30 8.79 -5.33
N ASP A 168 -14.57 8.89 -5.69
CA ASP A 168 -15.02 8.70 -7.07
C ASP A 168 -14.37 9.73 -8.00
N GLY A 169 -13.76 9.28 -9.10
CA GLY A 169 -13.09 10.16 -10.07
C GLY A 169 -11.66 10.57 -9.68
N ILE A 170 -11.10 10.02 -8.61
CA ILE A 170 -9.77 10.40 -8.12
C ILE A 170 -8.68 10.24 -9.18
N ILE A 171 -8.68 9.16 -9.95
CA ILE A 171 -7.65 8.88 -10.95
C ILE A 171 -7.68 9.92 -12.08
N ALA A 172 -8.87 10.24 -12.61
CA ALA A 172 -9.03 11.27 -13.63
C ALA A 172 -8.55 12.63 -13.13
N THR A 173 -8.92 13.01 -11.89
CA THR A 173 -8.49 14.25 -11.25
C THR A 173 -6.99 14.34 -11.09
N LEU A 174 -6.34 13.25 -10.64
CA LEU A 174 -4.88 13.23 -10.48
C LEU A 174 -4.17 13.27 -11.83
N ARG A 175 -4.65 12.54 -12.83
CA ARG A 175 -4.07 12.60 -14.18
C ARG A 175 -4.15 14.01 -14.77
N GLU A 176 -5.31 14.65 -14.69
CA GLU A 176 -5.49 16.03 -15.16
C GLU A 176 -4.50 16.99 -14.46
N ALA A 177 -4.43 16.91 -13.13
CA ALA A 177 -3.53 17.78 -12.35
C ALA A 177 -2.06 17.55 -12.68
N LEU A 178 -1.62 16.30 -12.75
CA LEU A 178 -0.23 15.93 -13.02
C LEU A 178 0.17 16.30 -14.45
N ASP A 179 -0.63 15.92 -15.44
CA ASP A 179 -0.32 16.13 -16.86
C ASP A 179 -0.30 17.62 -17.21
N SER A 180 -1.23 18.42 -16.64
CA SER A 180 -1.29 19.87 -16.86
C SER A 180 -0.12 20.64 -16.20
N ASN A 181 0.63 20.00 -15.30
CA ASN A 181 1.74 20.62 -14.58
C ASN A 181 3.13 20.01 -14.91
N GLY A 182 3.23 19.25 -16.02
CA GLY A 182 4.50 18.70 -16.53
C GLY A 182 4.96 17.42 -15.84
N PHE A 183 4.03 16.68 -15.21
CA PHE A 183 4.26 15.39 -14.56
C PHE A 183 3.55 14.23 -15.29
N GLU A 184 3.38 14.33 -16.61
CA GLU A 184 2.73 13.34 -17.46
C GLU A 184 3.37 11.94 -17.41
N ASN A 185 4.64 11.86 -17.00
CA ASN A 185 5.37 10.61 -16.86
C ASN A 185 5.34 10.03 -15.42
N LEU A 186 4.64 10.66 -14.48
CA LEU A 186 4.52 10.17 -13.10
C LEU A 186 3.38 9.16 -13.01
N PRO A 187 3.65 7.85 -12.73
CA PRO A 187 2.61 6.83 -12.69
C PRO A 187 1.70 6.98 -11.46
N VAL A 188 0.47 6.51 -11.62
CA VAL A 188 -0.54 6.42 -10.55
C VAL A 188 -0.92 4.97 -10.29
N MET A 189 -0.72 4.51 -9.06
CA MET A 189 -1.17 3.20 -8.58
C MET A 189 -2.48 3.36 -7.82
N ALA A 190 -3.59 3.01 -8.46
CA ALA A 190 -4.92 3.15 -7.89
C ALA A 190 -5.18 2.13 -6.80
N TYR A 191 -5.66 2.57 -5.63
CA TYR A 191 -6.28 1.69 -4.64
C TYR A 191 -7.71 1.32 -5.11
N SER A 192 -7.80 0.84 -6.33
CA SER A 192 -9.04 0.65 -7.08
C SER A 192 -10.03 -0.33 -6.43
N THR A 193 -9.51 -1.24 -5.61
CA THR A 193 -10.32 -2.20 -4.87
C THR A 193 -9.94 -2.15 -3.40
N LYS A 194 -10.51 -1.20 -2.64
CA LYS A 194 -10.27 -1.08 -1.20
C LYS A 194 -11.55 -1.30 -0.41
N PHE A 195 -11.60 -2.41 0.30
CA PHE A 195 -12.76 -2.77 1.12
C PHE A 195 -12.72 -2.14 2.51
N ALA A 196 -13.90 -1.84 3.08
CA ALA A 196 -14.04 -1.51 4.49
C ALA A 196 -13.78 -2.77 5.33
N SER A 197 -12.55 -2.91 5.83
CA SER A 197 -12.06 -4.16 6.42
C SER A 197 -11.70 -4.04 7.89
N ALA A 198 -12.00 -5.10 8.66
CA ALA A 198 -11.54 -5.27 10.03
C ALA A 198 -10.03 -5.55 10.13
N TYR A 199 -9.37 -5.96 9.03
CA TYR A 199 -7.93 -6.17 8.98
C TYR A 199 -7.08 -4.88 9.09
N TYR A 200 -7.70 -3.69 9.14
CA TYR A 200 -6.97 -2.42 9.27
C TYR A 200 -6.72 -1.99 10.72
N GLY A 201 -7.14 -2.76 11.72
CA GLY A 201 -6.99 -2.40 13.13
C GLY A 201 -5.58 -1.90 13.48
N PRO A 202 -4.52 -2.72 13.28
CA PRO A 202 -3.16 -2.30 13.62
C PRO A 202 -2.67 -1.06 12.85
N PHE A 203 -3.10 -0.85 11.59
CA PHE A 203 -2.75 0.35 10.81
C PHE A 203 -3.37 1.62 11.44
N ARG A 204 -4.61 1.55 11.92
CA ARG A 204 -5.27 2.70 12.56
C ARG A 204 -4.54 3.14 13.83
N ASP A 205 -3.99 2.18 14.57
CA ASP A 205 -3.18 2.47 15.76
C ASP A 205 -1.89 3.20 15.36
N VAL A 206 -1.21 2.71 14.29
CA VAL A 206 0.04 3.29 13.80
C VAL A 206 -0.14 4.70 13.26
N ALA A 207 -1.10 4.87 12.37
CA ALA A 207 -1.34 6.13 11.65
C ALA A 207 -2.11 7.16 12.51
N GLN A 208 -2.54 6.76 13.72
CA GLN A 208 -3.40 7.59 14.57
C GLN A 208 -4.58 8.15 13.77
N SER A 209 -5.19 7.30 12.95
CA SER A 209 -6.20 7.64 11.95
C SER A 209 -7.54 6.95 12.21
N ALA A 210 -7.85 6.63 13.46
CA ALA A 210 -9.18 6.15 13.82
C ALA A 210 -10.22 7.26 13.53
N PRO A 211 -11.32 6.95 12.80
CA PRO A 211 -12.34 7.96 12.53
C PRO A 211 -12.98 8.44 13.84
N SER A 212 -13.12 9.76 14.01
CA SER A 212 -13.69 10.38 15.21
C SER A 212 -15.21 10.21 15.31
N PHE A 213 -15.86 9.89 14.18
CA PHE A 213 -17.30 9.59 14.10
C PHE A 213 -17.57 8.52 13.04
N GLY A 214 -18.72 7.84 13.14
CA GLY A 214 -19.17 6.87 12.13
C GLY A 214 -18.16 5.78 11.79
N ASP A 215 -18.06 5.48 10.51
CA ASP A 215 -17.09 4.53 9.93
C ASP A 215 -16.69 5.00 8.52
N ARG A 216 -16.01 4.16 7.74
CA ARG A 216 -15.56 4.50 6.38
C ARG A 216 -16.36 3.78 5.28
N LYS A 217 -17.50 3.16 5.61
CA LYS A 217 -18.28 2.35 4.66
C LYS A 217 -19.02 3.16 3.63
N SER A 218 -19.16 4.49 3.82
CA SER A 218 -19.74 5.38 2.83
C SER A 218 -18.82 5.62 1.62
N TYR A 219 -17.51 5.31 1.72
CA TYR A 219 -16.56 5.49 0.64
C TYR A 219 -15.55 4.32 0.46
N GLN A 220 -15.59 3.31 1.33
CA GLN A 220 -14.85 2.06 1.13
C GLN A 220 -15.84 0.93 0.88
N MET A 221 -15.54 0.03 -0.07
CA MET A 221 -16.45 -1.01 -0.52
C MET A 221 -16.88 -1.98 0.57
N ASP A 222 -18.09 -2.51 0.47
CA ASP A 222 -18.55 -3.61 1.30
C ASP A 222 -17.78 -4.89 0.95
N SER A 223 -17.29 -5.59 1.97
CA SER A 223 -16.56 -6.84 1.83
C SER A 223 -17.35 -7.98 1.15
N ALA A 224 -18.67 -7.85 1.04
CA ALA A 224 -19.55 -8.80 0.36
C ALA A 224 -19.69 -8.52 -1.15
N ASN A 225 -19.19 -7.37 -1.67
CA ASN A 225 -19.47 -6.90 -3.01
C ASN A 225 -18.32 -7.17 -3.99
N ARG A 226 -18.38 -8.28 -4.69
CA ARG A 226 -17.40 -8.63 -5.72
C ARG A 226 -17.52 -7.81 -7.01
N LEU A 227 -18.75 -7.61 -7.51
CA LEU A 227 -18.97 -6.95 -8.80
C LEU A 227 -18.65 -5.45 -8.75
N GLU A 228 -18.90 -4.79 -7.64
CA GLU A 228 -18.51 -3.41 -7.38
C GLU A 228 -16.98 -3.25 -7.52
N ALA A 229 -16.22 -4.12 -6.86
CA ALA A 229 -14.76 -4.13 -6.92
C ALA A 229 -14.21 -4.23 -8.35
N ILE A 230 -14.80 -5.07 -9.18
CA ILE A 230 -14.44 -5.21 -10.59
C ILE A 230 -14.77 -3.95 -11.39
N ASN A 231 -16.00 -3.42 -11.23
CA ASN A 231 -16.43 -2.23 -11.96
C ASN A 231 -15.57 -1.01 -11.61
N GLU A 232 -15.28 -0.80 -10.33
CA GLU A 232 -14.47 0.33 -9.86
C GLU A 232 -13.02 0.23 -10.37
N SER A 233 -12.44 -0.96 -10.36
CA SER A 233 -11.10 -1.18 -10.91
C SER A 233 -11.03 -0.92 -12.42
N LEU A 234 -12.04 -1.34 -13.18
CA LEU A 234 -12.07 -1.07 -14.63
C LEU A 234 -12.33 0.41 -14.92
N GLN A 235 -13.06 1.10 -14.04
CA GLN A 235 -13.27 2.54 -14.14
C GLN A 235 -11.95 3.30 -13.88
N ASP A 236 -11.17 2.92 -12.87
CA ASP A 236 -9.86 3.51 -12.58
C ASP A 236 -8.87 3.27 -13.74
N GLU A 237 -8.87 2.07 -14.35
CA GLU A 237 -8.11 1.80 -15.56
C GLU A 237 -8.51 2.73 -16.71
N ALA A 238 -9.81 2.92 -16.95
CA ALA A 238 -10.34 3.82 -17.97
C ALA A 238 -10.01 5.30 -17.71
N GLN A 239 -9.85 5.70 -16.46
CA GLN A 239 -9.44 7.04 -16.04
C GLN A 239 -7.93 7.28 -16.14
N GLY A 240 -7.11 6.27 -16.41
CA GLY A 240 -5.68 6.40 -16.63
C GLY A 240 -4.80 5.93 -15.47
N ALA A 241 -5.27 5.00 -14.64
CA ALA A 241 -4.42 4.30 -13.69
C ALA A 241 -3.36 3.46 -14.43
N ASP A 242 -2.13 3.44 -13.93
CA ASP A 242 -1.03 2.62 -14.47
C ASP A 242 -0.93 1.25 -13.79
N ILE A 243 -1.36 1.17 -12.54
CA ILE A 243 -1.38 -0.05 -11.71
C ILE A 243 -2.70 -0.07 -10.93
N LEU A 244 -3.35 -1.23 -10.88
CA LEU A 244 -4.55 -1.45 -10.05
C LEU A 244 -4.16 -2.20 -8.77
N MET A 245 -4.79 -1.87 -7.63
CA MET A 245 -4.48 -2.49 -6.35
C MET A 245 -5.72 -3.07 -5.66
N VAL A 246 -5.56 -4.28 -5.12
CA VAL A 246 -6.56 -4.93 -4.25
C VAL A 246 -6.09 -4.83 -2.79
N LYS A 247 -6.94 -4.30 -1.91
CA LYS A 247 -6.69 -4.12 -0.48
C LYS A 247 -7.94 -4.45 0.37
N PRO A 248 -7.87 -5.37 1.34
CA PRO A 248 -6.77 -6.28 1.69
C PRO A 248 -6.47 -7.35 0.63
N ALA A 249 -5.46 -8.20 0.90
CA ALA A 249 -5.02 -9.19 -0.07
C ALA A 249 -5.54 -10.60 0.20
N LEU A 250 -5.26 -11.15 1.39
CA LEU A 250 -5.38 -12.59 1.66
C LEU A 250 -6.82 -13.10 1.57
N ALA A 251 -7.77 -12.35 2.08
CA ALA A 251 -9.19 -12.71 2.05
C ALA A 251 -9.89 -12.36 0.71
N TYR A 252 -9.16 -11.79 -0.26
CA TYR A 252 -9.70 -11.25 -1.53
C TYR A 252 -8.96 -11.76 -2.77
N LEU A 253 -8.39 -12.99 -2.68
CA LEU A 253 -7.66 -13.60 -3.81
C LEU A 253 -8.57 -13.94 -5.00
N ASP A 254 -9.85 -14.12 -4.78
CA ASP A 254 -10.88 -14.25 -5.81
C ASP A 254 -10.98 -12.99 -6.66
N ILE A 255 -10.99 -11.81 -6.02
CA ILE A 255 -10.98 -10.52 -6.71
C ILE A 255 -9.69 -10.31 -7.52
N VAL A 256 -8.54 -10.61 -6.92
CA VAL A 256 -7.23 -10.55 -7.60
C VAL A 256 -7.24 -11.44 -8.85
N ARG A 257 -7.76 -12.67 -8.72
CA ARG A 257 -7.80 -13.63 -9.84
C ARG A 257 -8.75 -13.17 -10.94
N GLU A 258 -9.88 -12.61 -10.59
CA GLU A 258 -10.86 -12.13 -11.56
C GLU A 258 -10.32 -10.90 -12.30
N LEU A 259 -9.79 -9.91 -11.59
CA LEU A 259 -9.15 -8.74 -12.21
C LEU A 259 -8.02 -9.13 -13.14
N ARG A 260 -7.18 -10.11 -12.76
CA ARG A 260 -6.10 -10.58 -13.65
C ARG A 260 -6.61 -11.13 -14.98
N ASN A 261 -7.83 -11.60 -15.05
CA ASN A 261 -8.43 -12.08 -16.30
C ASN A 261 -9.04 -10.96 -17.16
N LEU A 262 -9.28 -9.78 -16.58
CA LEU A 262 -9.99 -8.67 -17.21
C LEU A 262 -9.08 -7.53 -17.64
N THR A 263 -7.99 -7.27 -16.92
CA THR A 263 -7.06 -6.17 -17.22
C THR A 263 -5.69 -6.68 -17.68
N LEU A 264 -5.01 -5.88 -18.50
CA LEU A 264 -3.60 -6.09 -18.86
C LEU A 264 -2.64 -5.26 -17.99
N LEU A 265 -3.16 -4.34 -17.18
CA LEU A 265 -2.33 -3.55 -16.27
C LEU A 265 -1.66 -4.42 -15.20
N PRO A 266 -0.50 -4.02 -14.68
CA PRO A 266 0.06 -4.65 -13.49
C PRO A 266 -0.93 -4.60 -12.32
N LEU A 267 -1.02 -5.70 -11.55
CA LEU A 267 -1.81 -5.76 -10.34
C LEU A 267 -0.90 -5.71 -9.11
N CYS A 268 -1.23 -4.82 -8.19
CA CYS A 268 -0.66 -4.77 -6.85
C CYS A 268 -1.64 -5.37 -5.84
N VAL A 269 -1.13 -5.96 -4.78
CA VAL A 269 -1.93 -6.33 -3.60
C VAL A 269 -1.33 -5.72 -2.36
N TYR A 270 -2.17 -5.32 -1.41
CA TYR A 270 -1.70 -4.88 -0.10
C TYR A 270 -1.94 -5.97 0.94
N ASN A 271 -0.87 -6.62 1.36
CA ASN A 271 -0.84 -7.51 2.53
C ASN A 271 -0.84 -6.63 3.79
N VAL A 272 -2.05 -6.38 4.30
CA VAL A 272 -2.30 -5.32 5.29
C VAL A 272 -1.87 -5.68 6.71
N SER A 273 -1.90 -4.67 7.56
CA SER A 273 -1.42 -4.73 8.96
C SER A 273 -2.02 -5.88 9.78
N GLY A 274 -3.33 -6.13 9.66
CA GLY A 274 -3.98 -7.24 10.36
C GLY A 274 -3.57 -8.61 9.82
N GLU A 275 -3.36 -8.74 8.52
CA GLU A 275 -2.85 -9.99 7.93
C GLU A 275 -1.42 -10.28 8.41
N TYR A 276 -0.56 -9.25 8.44
CA TYR A 276 0.78 -9.32 9.02
C TYR A 276 0.75 -9.73 10.49
N ALA A 277 -0.04 -9.01 11.30
CA ALA A 277 -0.13 -9.24 12.74
C ALA A 277 -0.64 -10.65 13.08
N LEU A 278 -1.58 -11.20 12.31
CA LEU A 278 -2.07 -12.58 12.47
C LEU A 278 -0.98 -13.62 12.30
N LEU A 279 -0.09 -13.48 11.31
CA LEU A 279 1.03 -14.40 11.11
C LEU A 279 2.03 -14.28 12.27
N LYS A 280 2.37 -13.06 12.70
CA LYS A 280 3.26 -12.84 13.85
C LYS A 280 2.68 -13.44 15.14
N ALA A 281 1.38 -13.21 15.40
CA ALA A 281 0.69 -13.74 16.58
C ALA A 281 0.60 -15.27 16.55
N GLY A 282 0.26 -15.86 15.40
CA GLY A 282 0.19 -17.31 15.21
C GLY A 282 1.55 -17.99 15.41
N ALA A 283 2.62 -17.37 14.94
CA ALA A 283 3.99 -17.85 15.17
C ALA A 283 4.38 -17.76 16.64
N LYS A 284 4.11 -16.61 17.29
CA LYS A 284 4.39 -16.41 18.73
C LYS A 284 3.64 -17.42 19.61
N ALA A 285 2.44 -17.81 19.21
CA ALA A 285 1.64 -18.84 19.89
C ALA A 285 2.06 -20.26 19.55
N GLY A 286 3.04 -20.49 18.65
CA GLY A 286 3.47 -21.82 18.21
C GLY A 286 2.49 -22.57 17.32
N ILE A 287 1.51 -21.88 16.74
CA ILE A 287 0.46 -22.46 15.88
C ILE A 287 0.99 -22.69 14.47
N ILE A 288 1.86 -21.79 13.97
CA ILE A 288 2.41 -21.82 12.61
C ILE A 288 3.94 -21.67 12.61
N ASP A 289 4.58 -22.24 11.59
CA ASP A 289 5.94 -21.89 11.19
C ASP A 289 5.87 -20.57 10.38
N TYR A 290 6.42 -19.52 10.95
CA TYR A 290 6.31 -18.17 10.41
C TYR A 290 6.86 -18.05 8.98
N ASP A 291 8.11 -18.48 8.78
CA ASP A 291 8.79 -18.32 7.50
C ASP A 291 8.07 -19.09 6.39
N ARG A 292 7.63 -20.30 6.68
CA ARG A 292 6.92 -21.13 5.70
C ARG A 292 5.56 -20.56 5.34
N VAL A 293 4.75 -20.15 6.33
CA VAL A 293 3.41 -19.60 6.06
C VAL A 293 3.49 -18.22 5.42
N MET A 294 4.46 -17.38 5.82
CA MET A 294 4.74 -16.10 5.16
C MET A 294 5.06 -16.30 3.67
N MET A 295 6.01 -17.16 3.34
CA MET A 295 6.39 -17.42 1.94
C MET A 295 5.24 -18.05 1.14
N GLU A 296 4.47 -18.95 1.74
CA GLU A 296 3.27 -19.54 1.11
C GLU A 296 2.20 -18.48 0.82
N THR A 297 1.99 -17.55 1.74
CA THR A 297 1.06 -16.42 1.58
C THR A 297 1.49 -15.50 0.41
N LEU A 298 2.76 -15.08 0.37
CA LEU A 298 3.29 -14.22 -0.68
C LEU A 298 3.24 -14.89 -2.07
N ILE A 299 3.56 -16.19 -2.14
CA ILE A 299 3.38 -16.99 -3.37
C ILE A 299 1.89 -17.10 -3.73
N GLY A 300 1.00 -17.19 -2.76
CA GLY A 300 -0.44 -17.20 -2.96
C GLY A 300 -0.94 -15.96 -3.71
N PHE A 301 -0.43 -14.78 -3.36
CA PHE A 301 -0.74 -13.53 -4.06
C PHE A 301 -0.27 -13.55 -5.52
N LYS A 302 0.97 -13.98 -5.76
CA LYS A 302 1.52 -14.14 -7.12
C LYS A 302 0.70 -15.16 -7.94
N ARG A 303 0.33 -16.29 -7.36
CA ARG A 303 -0.47 -17.33 -8.02
C ARG A 303 -1.88 -16.83 -8.36
N ALA A 304 -2.46 -15.94 -7.54
CA ALA A 304 -3.73 -15.29 -7.85
C ALA A 304 -3.62 -14.32 -9.03
N GLY A 305 -2.44 -13.75 -9.30
CA GLY A 305 -2.18 -12.89 -10.44
C GLY A 305 -1.52 -11.54 -10.10
N ALA A 306 -1.15 -11.30 -8.85
CA ALA A 306 -0.46 -10.07 -8.47
C ALA A 306 0.95 -9.99 -9.09
N ASN A 307 1.31 -8.81 -9.60
CA ASN A 307 2.66 -8.48 -10.03
C ASN A 307 3.48 -7.93 -8.86
N LEU A 308 2.88 -7.05 -8.05
CA LEU A 308 3.51 -6.34 -6.94
C LEU A 308 2.80 -6.66 -5.62
N ILE A 309 3.54 -6.60 -4.53
CA ILE A 309 3.03 -6.89 -3.19
C ILE A 309 3.55 -5.83 -2.22
N ILE A 310 2.64 -4.99 -1.71
CA ILE A 310 2.93 -4.16 -0.55
C ILE A 310 2.85 -5.05 0.68
N THR A 311 3.94 -5.19 1.41
CA THR A 311 3.97 -6.07 2.59
C THR A 311 5.01 -5.65 3.61
N TYR A 312 4.64 -5.73 4.88
CA TYR A 312 5.56 -5.56 6.02
C TYR A 312 6.53 -6.73 6.17
N HIS A 313 6.27 -7.86 5.52
CA HIS A 313 7.16 -9.03 5.50
C HIS A 313 8.34 -8.89 4.51
N ALA A 314 8.42 -7.80 3.74
CA ALA A 314 9.35 -7.70 2.61
C ALA A 314 10.82 -7.97 2.99
N LYS A 315 11.28 -7.48 4.15
CA LYS A 315 12.67 -7.67 4.60
C LYS A 315 12.96 -9.12 4.97
N GLU A 316 12.05 -9.78 5.71
CA GLU A 316 12.20 -11.19 6.08
C GLU A 316 12.13 -12.09 4.85
N ALA A 317 11.17 -11.84 3.96
CA ALA A 317 11.05 -12.58 2.70
C ALA A 317 12.27 -12.38 1.79
N ALA A 318 12.81 -11.17 1.69
CA ALA A 318 14.01 -10.89 0.91
C ALA A 318 15.24 -11.65 1.45
N LYS A 319 15.39 -11.77 2.78
CA LYS A 319 16.46 -12.58 3.39
C LYS A 319 16.37 -14.05 2.99
N ILE A 320 15.17 -14.62 3.01
CA ILE A 320 14.95 -16.04 2.61
C ILE A 320 15.20 -16.24 1.11
N LEU A 321 14.80 -15.30 0.26
CA LEU A 321 14.98 -15.41 -1.20
C LEU A 321 16.43 -15.28 -1.65
N ARG A 322 17.30 -14.74 -0.82
CA ARG A 322 18.74 -14.59 -1.09
C ARG A 322 19.60 -15.76 -0.61
N GLY A 323 19.06 -16.63 0.25
CA GLY A 323 19.74 -17.78 0.85
C GLY A 323 20.55 -17.37 2.04
#